data_38fd068db133658aa3dd4b6f1bc4cffb
#
_entry.id   38fd068db133658aa3dd4b6f1bc4cffb
#
_cell.length_a   1.000
_cell.length_b   1.000
_cell.length_c   1.000
_cell.angle_alpha   90.00
_cell.angle_beta   90.00
_cell.angle_gamma   90.00
#
_symmetry.space_group_name_H-M   'P 1'
#
loop_
_entity.id
_entity.type
_entity.pdbx_description
1 polymer ?
#
loop_
_entity_poly.entity_id
_entity_poly.type
_entity_poly.pdbx_seq_one_letter_code
_entity_poly.pdbx_strand_id
1 'polypeptide(L)'
;MGVAIDLSRVADLSVDDRDALRALSIAVYPPGESTTWTGRRIEWSAAEWCVCVRDADGGLVSYVGISLRDAKLGGSAVRVGGIGGVKTHPASRRRGLASAGIDRALQFFREQRDVDFALLVCGTHLLDYYRALGWRDFAGRLWVTQHGATEEFTFNRVMTRGVRADAPQTGTIDLLGPPW
;
A
#
# COMPACT_ATOMS: atom_id res chain seq x y z
N MET A 1 5.00 24.28 -10.33
CA MET A 1 6.14 23.43 -9.89
C MET A 1 5.78 22.00 -10.20
N GLY A 2 6.51 21.36 -11.14
CA GLY A 2 6.25 19.98 -11.53
C GLY A 2 6.75 19.00 -10.46
N VAL A 3 6.09 17.88 -10.29
CA VAL A 3 6.59 16.71 -9.55
C VAL A 3 6.90 15.62 -10.56
N ALA A 4 7.93 14.83 -10.33
CA ALA A 4 8.19 13.60 -11.08
C ALA A 4 7.56 12.43 -10.33
N ILE A 5 6.93 11.50 -11.07
CA ILE A 5 6.28 10.32 -10.51
C ILE A 5 6.80 9.10 -11.25
N ASP A 6 7.64 8.32 -10.59
CA ASP A 6 8.35 7.20 -11.17
C ASP A 6 7.84 5.89 -10.60
N LEU A 7 7.56 4.91 -11.46
CA LEU A 7 7.24 3.53 -11.09
C LEU A 7 8.48 2.66 -11.34
N SER A 8 8.91 1.91 -10.35
CA SER A 8 10.08 1.05 -10.43
C SER A 8 9.89 -0.24 -9.64
N ARG A 9 10.65 -1.27 -10.00
CA ARG A 9 10.82 -2.40 -9.08
C ARG A 9 11.67 -1.96 -7.89
N VAL A 10 11.31 -2.39 -6.69
CA VAL A 10 12.10 -2.08 -5.49
C VAL A 10 13.51 -2.65 -5.58
N ALA A 11 13.68 -3.81 -6.26
CA ALA A 11 14.99 -4.42 -6.49
C ALA A 11 15.92 -3.54 -7.35
N ASP A 12 15.36 -2.75 -8.26
CA ASP A 12 16.09 -1.91 -9.23
C ASP A 12 16.41 -0.50 -8.70
N LEU A 13 15.94 -0.15 -7.49
CA LEU A 13 16.27 1.13 -6.88
C LEU A 13 17.77 1.28 -6.68
N SER A 14 18.31 2.44 -7.03
CA SER A 14 19.71 2.80 -6.79
C SER A 14 20.03 2.88 -5.30
N VAL A 15 21.31 2.98 -4.97
CA VAL A 15 21.74 3.20 -3.57
C VAL A 15 21.17 4.53 -3.05
N ASP A 16 21.25 5.58 -3.86
CA ASP A 16 20.75 6.91 -3.51
C ASP A 16 19.22 6.90 -3.26
N ASP A 17 18.46 6.17 -4.09
CA ASP A 17 17.02 6.01 -3.90
C ASP A 17 16.68 5.28 -2.59
N ARG A 18 17.44 4.24 -2.26
CA ARG A 18 17.24 3.49 -1.01
C ARG A 18 17.57 4.35 0.21
N ASP A 19 18.60 5.17 0.11
CA ASP A 19 18.97 6.09 1.18
C ASP A 19 17.95 7.23 1.32
N ALA A 20 17.44 7.77 0.21
CA ALA A 20 16.34 8.73 0.21
C ALA A 20 15.05 8.13 0.82
N LEU A 21 14.73 6.87 0.50
CA LEU A 21 13.57 6.18 1.09
C LEU A 21 13.75 5.93 2.58
N ARG A 22 14.97 5.61 3.01
CA ARG A 22 15.30 5.48 4.44
C ARG A 22 15.12 6.82 5.16
N ALA A 23 15.66 7.91 4.59
CA ALA A 23 15.50 9.26 5.13
C ALA A 23 14.03 9.68 5.22
N LEU A 24 13.24 9.44 4.16
CA LEU A 24 11.79 9.66 4.16
C LEU A 24 11.10 8.84 5.26
N SER A 25 11.49 7.59 5.46
CA SER A 25 10.91 6.73 6.50
C SER A 25 11.19 7.27 7.90
N ILE A 26 12.41 7.75 8.16
CA ILE A 26 12.80 8.37 9.43
C ILE A 26 12.02 9.68 9.64
N ALA A 27 11.83 10.50 8.61
CA ALA A 27 11.06 11.74 8.70
C ALA A 27 9.58 11.51 9.01
N VAL A 28 9.01 10.37 8.54
CA VAL A 28 7.60 10.02 8.77
C VAL A 28 7.40 9.27 10.08
N TYR A 29 8.36 8.43 10.45
CA TYR A 29 8.36 7.59 11.65
C TYR A 29 9.66 7.81 12.43
N PRO A 30 9.75 8.88 13.24
CA PRO A 30 10.96 9.18 14.00
C PRO A 30 11.36 8.02 14.93
N PRO A 31 12.66 7.79 15.13
CA PRO A 31 13.13 6.82 16.11
C PRO A 31 12.55 7.12 17.51
N GLY A 32 12.03 6.09 18.17
CA GLY A 32 11.37 6.21 19.48
C GLY A 32 9.84 6.12 19.44
N GLU A 33 9.17 6.67 18.44
CA GLU A 33 7.71 6.53 18.30
C GLU A 33 7.30 5.11 17.90
N SER A 34 8.17 4.37 17.22
CA SER A 34 7.90 3.01 16.78
C SER A 34 7.94 1.95 17.88
N THR A 35 8.48 2.28 19.07
CA THR A 35 8.67 1.28 20.16
C THR A 35 7.34 0.83 20.78
N THR A 36 6.33 1.68 20.78
CA THR A 36 4.98 1.40 21.30
C THR A 36 4.00 0.94 20.23
N TRP A 37 4.37 1.01 18.94
CA TRP A 37 3.49 0.62 17.86
C TRP A 37 3.28 -0.89 17.82
N THR A 38 2.05 -1.33 18.05
CA THR A 38 1.70 -2.75 18.13
C THR A 38 1.79 -3.48 16.79
N GLY A 39 1.74 -2.76 15.66
CA GLY A 39 1.93 -3.30 14.31
C GLY A 39 3.32 -3.90 14.02
N ARG A 40 4.30 -3.67 14.90
CA ARG A 40 5.62 -4.35 14.85
C ARG A 40 5.53 -5.87 15.01
N ARG A 41 4.41 -6.39 15.54
CA ARG A 41 4.17 -7.83 15.69
C ARG A 41 3.63 -8.47 14.42
N ILE A 42 3.23 -7.66 13.44
CA ILE A 42 2.77 -8.11 12.13
C ILE A 42 3.99 -8.39 11.25
N GLU A 43 3.97 -9.51 10.56
CA GLU A 43 4.90 -9.79 9.49
C GLU A 43 4.42 -9.05 8.23
N TRP A 44 4.98 -7.85 7.97
CA TRP A 44 4.61 -7.07 6.81
C TRP A 44 5.34 -7.54 5.55
N SER A 45 4.60 -7.77 4.47
CA SER A 45 5.22 -8.05 3.16
C SER A 45 6.05 -6.87 2.67
N ALA A 46 7.22 -7.16 2.15
CA ALA A 46 7.98 -6.18 1.39
C ALA A 46 7.26 -5.87 0.06
N ALA A 47 7.28 -4.60 -0.34
CA ALA A 47 6.78 -4.20 -1.65
C ALA A 47 7.70 -4.74 -2.76
N GLU A 48 7.10 -5.21 -3.86
CA GLU A 48 7.84 -5.64 -5.06
C GLU A 48 8.11 -4.48 -6.01
N TRP A 49 7.15 -3.56 -6.08
CA TRP A 49 7.19 -2.35 -6.88
C TRP A 49 6.94 -1.13 -6.00
N CYS A 50 7.32 0.02 -6.49
CA CYS A 50 7.01 1.27 -5.79
C CYS A 50 6.76 2.40 -6.76
N VAL A 51 5.99 3.37 -6.27
CA VAL A 51 5.91 4.70 -6.88
C VAL A 51 6.68 5.67 -6.00
N CYS A 52 7.67 6.34 -6.59
CA CYS A 52 8.44 7.41 -6.00
C CYS A 52 7.94 8.75 -6.53
N VAL A 53 7.54 9.66 -5.66
CA VAL A 53 7.15 11.03 -6.03
C VAL A 53 8.26 11.97 -5.59
N ARG A 54 8.84 12.70 -6.55
CA ARG A 54 9.94 13.63 -6.33
C ARG A 54 9.48 15.07 -6.54
N ASP A 55 10.03 15.97 -5.78
CA ASP A 55 9.83 17.42 -5.99
C ASP A 55 10.67 17.95 -7.15
N ALA A 56 10.59 19.26 -7.38
CA ALA A 56 11.30 19.92 -8.48
C ALA A 56 12.85 19.85 -8.35
N ASP A 57 13.34 19.66 -7.13
CA ASP A 57 14.78 19.54 -6.84
C ASP A 57 15.26 18.09 -6.87
N GLY A 58 14.36 17.15 -7.22
CA GLY A 58 14.64 15.71 -7.31
C GLY A 58 14.55 14.96 -5.97
N GLY A 59 14.22 15.65 -4.87
CA GLY A 59 14.07 15.04 -3.56
C GLY A 59 12.87 14.08 -3.47
N LEU A 60 13.04 12.92 -2.86
CA LEU A 60 11.95 11.98 -2.64
C LEU A 60 11.03 12.49 -1.53
N VAL A 61 9.80 12.90 -1.91
CA VAL A 61 8.83 13.52 -1.00
C VAL A 61 7.62 12.64 -0.70
N SER A 62 7.32 11.64 -1.54
CA SER A 62 6.28 10.65 -1.25
C SER A 62 6.62 9.30 -1.87
N TYR A 63 6.10 8.24 -1.26
CA TYR A 63 6.33 6.85 -1.64
C TYR A 63 5.04 6.04 -1.48
N VAL A 64 4.81 5.13 -2.42
CA VAL A 64 3.73 4.13 -2.39
C VAL A 64 4.33 2.78 -2.72
N GLY A 65 4.26 1.83 -1.79
CA GLY A 65 4.64 0.44 -2.03
C GLY A 65 3.53 -0.32 -2.74
N ILE A 66 3.90 -1.23 -3.63
CA ILE A 66 3.01 -2.03 -4.46
C ILE A 66 3.40 -3.50 -4.36
N SER A 67 2.39 -4.34 -4.20
CA SER A 67 2.50 -5.80 -4.25
C SER A 67 1.50 -6.37 -5.25
N LEU A 68 1.86 -7.45 -5.95
CA LEU A 68 0.95 -8.23 -6.79
C LEU A 68 0.86 -9.63 -6.21
N ARG A 69 -0.36 -10.10 -5.88
CA ARG A 69 -0.50 -11.36 -5.17
C ARG A 69 -1.69 -12.17 -5.65
N ASP A 70 -1.45 -13.48 -5.79
CA ASP A 70 -2.54 -14.46 -5.89
C ASP A 70 -3.19 -14.59 -4.52
N ALA A 71 -4.49 -14.55 -4.48
CA ALA A 71 -5.31 -14.59 -3.28
C ALA A 71 -6.58 -15.43 -3.54
N LYS A 72 -7.42 -15.57 -2.53
CA LYS A 72 -8.74 -16.19 -2.70
C LYS A 72 -9.84 -15.24 -2.23
N LEU A 73 -10.93 -15.19 -2.97
CA LEU A 73 -12.17 -14.52 -2.58
C LEU A 73 -13.28 -15.58 -2.51
N GLY A 74 -13.78 -15.86 -1.30
CA GLY A 74 -14.78 -16.92 -1.10
C GLY A 74 -14.32 -18.31 -1.59
N GLY A 75 -13.00 -18.57 -1.57
CA GLY A 75 -12.39 -19.80 -2.07
C GLY A 75 -11.97 -19.77 -3.55
N SER A 76 -12.50 -18.85 -4.37
CA SER A 76 -12.12 -18.68 -5.77
C SER A 76 -10.81 -17.91 -5.91
N ALA A 77 -9.95 -18.34 -6.83
CA ALA A 77 -8.69 -17.64 -7.11
C ALA A 77 -8.95 -16.24 -7.67
N VAL A 78 -8.22 -15.26 -7.16
CA VAL A 78 -8.20 -13.86 -7.60
C VAL A 78 -6.79 -13.31 -7.59
N ARG A 79 -6.54 -12.27 -8.39
CA ARG A 79 -5.27 -11.52 -8.36
C ARG A 79 -5.50 -10.15 -7.72
N VAL A 80 -4.77 -9.86 -6.67
CA VAL A 80 -4.93 -8.63 -5.88
C VAL A 80 -3.74 -7.71 -6.07
N GLY A 81 -4.01 -6.44 -6.35
CA GLY A 81 -3.03 -5.36 -6.29
C GLY A 81 -2.99 -4.73 -4.91
N GLY A 82 -1.90 -4.93 -4.18
CA GLY A 82 -1.71 -4.39 -2.83
C GLY A 82 -1.08 -3.01 -2.84
N ILE A 83 -1.62 -2.08 -2.03
CA ILE A 83 -0.99 -0.80 -1.73
C ILE A 83 -0.62 -0.75 -0.26
N GLY A 84 0.66 -0.52 0.03
CA GLY A 84 1.17 -0.44 1.38
C GLY A 84 2.31 0.55 1.55
N GLY A 85 2.71 0.80 2.79
CA GLY A 85 3.84 1.65 3.12
C GLY A 85 3.76 3.09 2.60
N VAL A 86 2.53 3.61 2.37
CA VAL A 86 2.32 4.99 1.85
C VAL A 86 2.90 6.00 2.83
N LYS A 87 3.82 6.83 2.32
CA LYS A 87 4.53 7.85 3.11
C LYS A 87 4.58 9.16 2.35
N THR A 88 4.43 10.26 3.06
CA THR A 88 4.68 11.61 2.52
C THR A 88 5.43 12.41 3.58
N HIS A 89 6.52 13.02 3.16
CA HIS A 89 7.36 13.86 4.02
C HIS A 89 6.48 14.90 4.73
N PRO A 90 6.61 15.10 6.05
CA PRO A 90 5.73 15.99 6.82
C PRO A 90 5.59 17.39 6.22
N ALA A 91 6.69 18.00 5.78
CA ALA A 91 6.69 19.33 5.14
C ALA A 91 6.02 19.38 3.75
N SER A 92 5.75 18.22 3.15
CA SER A 92 5.15 18.10 1.80
C SER A 92 3.71 17.54 1.83
N ARG A 93 3.14 17.35 3.01
CA ARG A 93 1.75 16.87 3.18
C ARG A 93 0.73 17.89 2.67
N ARG A 94 -0.51 17.43 2.44
CA ARG A 94 -1.65 18.22 1.95
C ARG A 94 -1.43 18.87 0.57
N ARG A 95 -0.51 18.33 -0.23
CA ARG A 95 -0.23 18.74 -1.60
C ARG A 95 -0.66 17.72 -2.66
N GLY A 96 -1.46 16.71 -2.27
CA GLY A 96 -1.94 15.67 -3.18
C GLY A 96 -0.90 14.62 -3.61
N LEU A 97 0.31 14.64 -3.05
CA LEU A 97 1.43 13.81 -3.52
C LEU A 97 1.18 12.31 -3.31
N ALA A 98 0.65 11.91 -2.14
CA ALA A 98 0.27 10.51 -1.90
C ALA A 98 -0.85 10.07 -2.83
N SER A 99 -1.85 10.93 -3.08
CA SER A 99 -2.96 10.65 -4.01
C SER A 99 -2.44 10.41 -5.42
N ALA A 100 -1.54 11.28 -5.90
CA ALA A 100 -0.91 11.12 -7.22
C ALA A 100 -0.10 9.80 -7.32
N GLY A 101 0.63 9.43 -6.26
CA GLY A 101 1.34 8.15 -6.19
C GLY A 101 0.39 6.95 -6.20
N ILE A 102 -0.72 7.02 -5.46
CA ILE A 102 -1.76 5.98 -5.45
C ILE A 102 -2.44 5.86 -6.82
N ASP A 103 -2.75 6.98 -7.48
CA ASP A 103 -3.33 6.96 -8.83
C ASP A 103 -2.39 6.32 -9.86
N ARG A 104 -1.08 6.57 -9.75
CA ARG A 104 -0.08 5.90 -10.58
C ARG A 104 -0.01 4.40 -10.30
N ALA A 105 -0.11 3.99 -9.03
CA ALA A 105 -0.17 2.57 -8.67
C ALA A 105 -1.45 1.90 -9.23
N LEU A 106 -2.60 2.56 -9.15
CA LEU A 106 -3.86 2.05 -9.71
C LEU A 106 -3.81 1.97 -11.24
N GLN A 107 -3.13 2.91 -11.91
CA GLN A 107 -2.86 2.82 -13.34
C GLN A 107 -2.01 1.58 -13.64
N PHE A 108 -0.95 1.33 -12.89
CA PHE A 108 -0.13 0.13 -13.03
C PHE A 108 -0.96 -1.15 -12.89
N PHE A 109 -1.87 -1.25 -11.92
CA PHE A 109 -2.74 -2.40 -11.78
C PHE A 109 -3.65 -2.61 -13.00
N ARG A 110 -4.14 -1.53 -13.65
CA ARG A 110 -4.93 -1.63 -14.88
C ARG A 110 -4.10 -2.08 -16.09
N GLU A 111 -2.82 -1.73 -16.12
CA GLU A 111 -1.86 -2.19 -17.13
C GLU A 111 -1.56 -3.69 -16.96
N GLN A 112 -1.61 -4.20 -15.73
CA GLN A 112 -1.54 -5.64 -15.44
C GLN A 112 -2.88 -6.30 -15.78
N ARG A 113 -2.88 -7.21 -16.76
CA ARG A 113 -4.11 -7.79 -17.30
C ARG A 113 -4.83 -8.74 -16.35
N ASP A 114 -4.19 -9.15 -15.27
CA ASP A 114 -4.64 -10.18 -14.34
C ASP A 114 -5.06 -9.63 -12.96
N VAL A 115 -4.91 -8.34 -12.68
CA VAL A 115 -5.35 -7.76 -11.40
C VAL A 115 -6.86 -7.54 -11.42
N ASP A 116 -7.58 -8.20 -10.51
CA ASP A 116 -9.03 -8.10 -10.37
C ASP A 116 -9.43 -6.82 -9.62
N PHE A 117 -8.88 -6.63 -8.43
CA PHE A 117 -9.13 -5.46 -7.59
C PHE A 117 -7.90 -5.08 -6.76
N ALA A 118 -7.90 -3.86 -6.26
CA ALA A 118 -6.87 -3.36 -5.35
C ALA A 118 -7.33 -3.48 -3.90
N LEU A 119 -6.38 -3.73 -2.98
CA LEU A 119 -6.58 -3.83 -1.54
C LEU A 119 -5.52 -3.03 -0.80
N LEU A 120 -5.91 -2.38 0.30
CA LEU A 120 -5.00 -1.82 1.29
C LEU A 120 -5.53 -2.06 2.70
N VAL A 121 -4.63 -1.93 3.68
CA VAL A 121 -4.99 -1.90 5.09
C VAL A 121 -4.54 -0.57 5.68
N CYS A 122 -5.39 0.06 6.50
CA CYS A 122 -5.08 1.36 7.08
C CYS A 122 -5.70 1.55 8.48
N GLY A 123 -5.11 2.47 9.24
CA GLY A 123 -5.69 2.92 10.50
C GLY A 123 -7.03 3.65 10.29
N THR A 124 -7.91 3.57 11.27
CA THR A 124 -9.27 4.15 11.21
C THR A 124 -9.26 5.64 10.86
N HIS A 125 -8.26 6.38 11.28
CA HIS A 125 -8.13 7.83 11.02
C HIS A 125 -7.84 8.18 9.55
N LEU A 126 -7.54 7.18 8.70
CA LEU A 126 -7.28 7.37 7.27
C LEU A 126 -8.47 6.98 6.37
N LEU A 127 -9.56 6.45 6.94
CA LEU A 127 -10.68 5.94 6.15
C LEU A 127 -11.27 7.01 5.22
N ASP A 128 -11.53 8.22 5.74
CA ASP A 128 -12.14 9.28 4.95
C ASP A 128 -11.21 9.77 3.83
N TYR A 129 -9.89 9.77 4.07
CA TYR A 129 -8.91 10.06 3.04
C TYR A 129 -9.01 9.05 1.88
N TYR A 130 -9.01 7.76 2.18
CA TYR A 130 -9.10 6.73 1.13
C TYR A 130 -10.48 6.68 0.48
N ARG A 131 -11.58 6.91 1.23
CA ARG A 131 -12.93 7.02 0.65
C ARG A 131 -13.02 8.15 -0.38
N ALA A 132 -12.41 9.31 -0.10
CA ALA A 132 -12.32 10.42 -1.04
C ALA A 132 -11.55 10.07 -2.32
N LEU A 133 -10.65 9.06 -2.25
CA LEU A 133 -9.95 8.51 -3.41
C LEU A 133 -10.70 7.32 -4.06
N GLY A 134 -11.96 7.07 -3.71
CA GLY A 134 -12.80 6.04 -4.32
C GLY A 134 -12.56 4.61 -3.78
N TRP A 135 -11.89 4.48 -2.66
CA TRP A 135 -11.80 3.21 -1.93
C TRP A 135 -13.07 2.97 -1.12
N ARG A 136 -13.41 1.72 -0.91
CA ARG A 136 -14.59 1.29 -0.13
C ARG A 136 -14.17 0.41 1.02
N ASP A 137 -14.87 0.54 2.14
CA ASP A 137 -14.67 -0.36 3.28
C ASP A 137 -15.00 -1.80 2.89
N PHE A 138 -14.14 -2.71 3.27
CA PHE A 138 -14.42 -4.14 3.18
C PHE A 138 -14.93 -4.61 4.55
N ALA A 139 -16.20 -4.97 4.61
CA ALA A 139 -16.86 -5.42 5.84
C ALA A 139 -16.78 -6.95 6.03
N GLY A 140 -15.99 -7.65 5.21
CA GLY A 140 -15.74 -9.07 5.30
C GLY A 140 -14.54 -9.42 6.19
N ARG A 141 -14.08 -10.66 6.07
CA ARG A 141 -12.91 -11.19 6.78
C ARG A 141 -11.70 -11.20 5.89
N LEU A 142 -10.57 -10.69 6.39
CA LEU A 142 -9.27 -10.81 5.74
C LEU A 142 -8.45 -11.85 6.47
N TRP A 143 -8.05 -12.92 5.78
CA TRP A 143 -7.13 -13.92 6.27
C TRP A 143 -5.73 -13.67 5.73
N VAL A 144 -4.74 -13.85 6.58
CA VAL A 144 -3.31 -13.70 6.28
C VAL A 144 -2.55 -14.92 6.78
N THR A 145 -1.46 -15.24 6.12
CA THR A 145 -0.51 -16.24 6.61
C THR A 145 0.76 -15.53 7.01
N GLN A 146 1.07 -15.55 8.30
CA GLN A 146 2.27 -14.94 8.87
C GLN A 146 2.80 -15.80 10.02
N HIS A 147 4.11 -15.75 10.26
CA HIS A 147 4.78 -16.55 11.29
C HIS A 147 4.44 -18.06 11.22
N GLY A 148 4.15 -18.56 10.02
CA GLY A 148 3.79 -19.97 9.80
C GLY A 148 2.34 -20.34 10.14
N ALA A 149 1.48 -19.38 10.49
CA ALA A 149 0.07 -19.61 10.81
C ALA A 149 -0.86 -18.76 9.93
N THR A 150 -2.04 -19.30 9.62
CA THR A 150 -3.11 -18.55 8.95
C THR A 150 -4.07 -18.03 10.02
N GLU A 151 -4.31 -16.72 10.04
CA GLU A 151 -5.14 -16.06 11.03
C GLU A 151 -5.96 -14.92 10.43
N GLU A 152 -7.02 -14.51 11.10
CA GLU A 152 -7.81 -13.34 10.70
C GLU A 152 -7.06 -12.04 11.02
N PHE A 153 -6.89 -11.19 10.02
CA PHE A 153 -6.25 -9.89 10.20
C PHE A 153 -7.23 -8.86 10.74
N THR A 154 -7.03 -8.46 11.99
CA THR A 154 -7.91 -7.52 12.70
C THR A 154 -7.19 -6.23 13.15
N PHE A 155 -5.91 -6.09 12.84
CA PHE A 155 -5.08 -4.97 13.31
C PHE A 155 -5.50 -3.62 12.71
N ASN A 156 -5.83 -3.59 11.43
CA ASN A 156 -6.22 -2.40 10.67
C ASN A 156 -7.54 -2.62 9.92
N ARG A 157 -8.11 -1.52 9.42
CA ARG A 157 -9.27 -1.57 8.52
C ARG A 157 -8.82 -1.98 7.13
N VAL A 158 -9.62 -2.80 6.48
CA VAL A 158 -9.39 -3.25 5.11
C VAL A 158 -10.22 -2.40 4.15
N MET A 159 -9.61 -1.93 3.08
CA MET A 159 -10.31 -1.20 2.03
C MET A 159 -9.99 -1.81 0.67
N THR A 160 -10.99 -1.79 -0.20
CA THR A 160 -10.88 -2.34 -1.56
C THR A 160 -11.26 -1.30 -2.61
N ARG A 161 -10.72 -1.44 -3.82
CA ARG A 161 -11.07 -0.62 -4.98
C ARG A 161 -11.05 -1.46 -6.24
N GLY A 162 -12.08 -1.31 -7.09
CA GLY A 162 -12.15 -2.01 -8.38
C GLY A 162 -11.03 -1.61 -9.33
N VAL A 163 -10.49 -2.59 -10.05
CA VAL A 163 -9.50 -2.40 -11.12
C VAL A 163 -10.10 -2.88 -12.45
N ARG A 164 -10.34 -4.17 -12.60
CA ARG A 164 -11.00 -4.78 -13.77
C ARG A 164 -12.41 -5.24 -13.47
N ALA A 165 -12.66 -5.62 -12.23
CA ALA A 165 -13.96 -6.00 -11.73
C ALA A 165 -14.36 -5.08 -10.56
N ASP A 166 -15.61 -5.13 -10.17
CA ASP A 166 -16.06 -4.47 -8.94
C ASP A 166 -15.34 -5.06 -7.73
N ALA A 167 -14.84 -4.18 -6.87
CA ALA A 167 -14.17 -4.63 -5.65
C ALA A 167 -15.17 -5.27 -4.68
N PRO A 168 -14.80 -6.40 -4.03
CA PRO A 168 -15.62 -6.99 -3.00
C PRO A 168 -15.77 -6.03 -1.81
N GLN A 169 -16.97 -5.96 -1.24
CA GLN A 169 -17.25 -5.19 -0.02
C GLN A 169 -17.51 -6.10 1.19
N THR A 170 -17.77 -7.38 0.95
CA THR A 170 -18.06 -8.40 1.97
C THR A 170 -17.46 -9.75 1.56
N GLY A 171 -17.62 -10.75 2.39
CA GLY A 171 -17.11 -12.10 2.13
C GLY A 171 -15.80 -12.37 2.83
N THR A 172 -15.02 -13.28 2.29
CA THR A 172 -13.73 -13.69 2.86
C THR A 172 -12.64 -13.55 1.81
N ILE A 173 -11.62 -12.76 2.12
CA ILE A 173 -10.38 -12.67 1.33
C ILE A 173 -9.30 -13.42 2.09
N ASP A 174 -8.56 -14.31 1.42
CA ASP A 174 -7.36 -14.94 1.94
C ASP A 174 -6.16 -14.49 1.08
N LEU A 175 -5.24 -13.78 1.68
CA LEU A 175 -4.05 -13.25 0.99
C LEU A 175 -3.00 -14.31 0.69
N LEU A 176 -3.13 -15.53 1.24
CA LEU A 176 -2.15 -16.62 1.11
C LEU A 176 -0.71 -16.20 1.52
N GLY A 177 -0.60 -15.20 2.35
CA GLY A 177 0.66 -14.63 2.82
C GLY A 177 0.44 -13.45 3.76
N PRO A 178 1.54 -12.80 4.21
CA PRO A 178 1.43 -11.69 5.15
C PRO A 178 0.80 -10.43 4.50
N PRO A 179 0.19 -9.53 5.29
CA PRO A 179 -0.34 -8.24 4.79
C PRO A 179 0.80 -7.30 4.36
N TRP A 180 0.45 -6.18 3.71
CA TRP A 180 1.38 -5.12 3.28
C TRP A 180 1.04 -3.75 3.83
#